data_bcb2a4f43b3ffe988f574fb311a98322
#
_entry.id   bcb2a4f43b3ffe988f574fb311a98322
#
_cell.length_a   1.000
_cell.length_b   1.000
_cell.length_c   1.000
_cell.angle_alpha   90.00
_cell.angle_beta   90.00
_cell.angle_gamma   90.00
#
_symmetry.space_group_name_H-M   'P 1'
#
loop_
_entity.id
_entity.type
_entity.pdbx_description
1 polymer ?
#
loop_
_entity_poly.entity_id
_entity_poly.type
_entity_poly.pdbx_seq_one_letter_code
_entity_poly.pdbx_strand_id
1 'polypeptide(L)' 'MSEVNIKNMLELIIPRLVKRMMESQKMSEKEALTQLYESKLYGQLEREETKLWHLSVPTLFELWMEEMRTGNIIYPEEA' A
#
# COMPACT_ATOMS: atom_id res chain seq x y z
N MET A 1 8.26 -1.94 -24.99
CA MET A 1 8.07 -1.62 -24.57
C MET A 1 7.60 -1.78 -23.54
N SER A 2 7.80 -1.82 -22.82
CA SER A 2 7.29 -2.09 -21.89
C SER A 2 7.20 -1.15 -20.94
N GLU A 3 6.34 -0.44 -20.86
CA GLU A 3 6.21 0.38 -19.94
C GLU A 3 5.56 -0.19 -18.81
N VAL A 4 5.93 -0.02 -17.57
CA VAL A 4 5.24 -0.46 -16.40
C VAL A 4 3.98 0.34 -16.28
N ASN A 5 2.87 -0.35 -16.27
CA ASN A 5 1.59 0.29 -16.11
C ASN A 5 1.27 0.26 -14.63
N ILE A 6 1.39 1.40 -13.96
CA ILE A 6 1.21 1.44 -12.53
C ILE A 6 -0.21 1.05 -12.12
N LYS A 7 -1.18 1.32 -12.97
CA LYS A 7 -2.53 0.94 -12.67
C LYS A 7 -2.66 -0.57 -12.58
N ASN A 8 -2.03 -1.28 -13.52
CA ASN A 8 -2.06 -2.74 -13.48
C ASN A 8 -1.32 -3.27 -12.25
N MET A 9 -0.23 -2.61 -11.89
CA MET A 9 0.50 -3.03 -10.71
C MET A 9 -0.36 -2.86 -9.47
N LEU A 10 -1.10 -1.75 -9.37
CA LEU A 10 -1.95 -1.54 -8.22
C LEU A 10 -3.06 -2.58 -8.17
N GLU A 11 -3.59 -2.98 -9.32
CA GLU A 11 -4.64 -3.98 -9.33
C GLU A 11 -4.14 -5.32 -8.79
N LEU A 12 -2.85 -5.57 -8.90
CA LEU A 12 -2.27 -6.77 -8.33
C LEU A 12 -1.97 -6.62 -6.85
N ILE A 13 -1.55 -5.42 -6.47
CA ILE A 13 -1.13 -5.16 -5.11
C ILE A 13 -2.29 -4.98 -4.15
N ILE A 14 -3.29 -4.21 -4.56
CA ILE A 14 -4.37 -3.83 -3.67
C ILE A 14 -5.10 -5.03 -3.06
N PRO A 15 -5.52 -6.03 -3.85
CA PRO A 15 -6.22 -7.16 -3.23
C PRO A 15 -5.37 -7.89 -2.22
N ARG A 16 -4.09 -8.02 -2.48
CA ARG A 16 -3.21 -8.73 -1.57
C ARG A 16 -2.99 -7.94 -0.29
N LEU A 17 -2.85 -6.62 -0.43
CA LEU A 17 -2.65 -5.77 0.72
C LEU A 17 -3.92 -5.75 1.57
N VAL A 18 -5.08 -5.66 0.93
CA VAL A 18 -6.35 -5.66 1.63
C VAL A 18 -6.52 -6.97 2.41
N LYS A 19 -6.17 -8.08 1.78
CA LYS A 19 -6.32 -9.36 2.46
C LYS A 19 -5.46 -9.38 3.73
N ARG A 20 -4.25 -8.88 3.62
CA ARG A 20 -3.36 -8.86 4.78
C ARG A 20 -3.91 -7.95 5.88
N MET A 21 -4.49 -6.82 5.48
CA MET A 21 -5.08 -5.91 6.44
C MET A 21 -6.27 -6.57 7.14
N MET A 22 -7.09 -7.27 6.38
CA MET A 22 -8.23 -7.94 6.97
C MET A 22 -7.80 -8.99 7.99
N GLU A 23 -6.80 -9.75 7.64
CA GLU A 23 -6.34 -10.81 8.53
C GLU A 23 -5.63 -10.26 9.75
N SER A 24 -4.85 -9.22 9.57
CA SER A 24 -4.08 -8.68 10.66
C SER A 24 -4.92 -7.84 11.61
N GLN A 25 -5.80 -7.02 11.06
CA GLN A 25 -6.59 -6.11 11.86
C GLN A 25 -8.02 -6.59 12.08
N LYS A 26 -8.36 -7.74 11.53
CA LYS A 26 -9.69 -8.33 11.71
C LYS A 26 -10.79 -7.36 11.29
N MET A 27 -10.60 -6.75 10.16
CA MET A 27 -11.59 -5.84 9.62
C MET A 27 -12.20 -6.42 8.38
N SER A 28 -13.35 -5.88 7.98
CA SER A 28 -14.01 -6.36 6.78
C SER A 28 -13.28 -5.84 5.55
N GLU A 29 -13.60 -6.44 4.41
CA GLU A 29 -12.98 -6.01 3.17
C GLU A 29 -13.32 -4.55 2.88
N LYS A 30 -14.54 -4.16 3.13
CA LYS A 30 -14.96 -2.79 2.88
C LYS A 30 -14.17 -1.82 3.75
N GLU A 31 -14.00 -2.18 5.02
CA GLU A 31 -13.23 -1.34 5.91
C GLU A 31 -11.79 -1.23 5.47
N ALA A 32 -11.22 -2.37 5.08
CA ALA A 32 -9.82 -2.38 4.66
C ALA A 32 -9.63 -1.51 3.42
N LEU A 33 -10.53 -1.65 2.46
CA LEU A 33 -10.43 -0.85 1.24
C LEU A 33 -10.57 0.63 1.55
N THR A 34 -11.53 0.98 2.40
CA THR A 34 -11.75 2.38 2.73
C THR A 34 -10.51 2.95 3.42
N GLN A 35 -9.98 2.23 4.39
CA GLN A 35 -8.83 2.73 5.11
C GLN A 35 -7.62 2.84 4.20
N LEU A 36 -7.45 1.87 3.31
CA LEU A 36 -6.32 1.91 2.40
C LEU A 36 -6.42 3.09 1.46
N TYR A 37 -7.61 3.29 0.86
CA TYR A 37 -7.78 4.38 -0.09
C TYR A 37 -7.63 5.75 0.57
N GLU A 38 -7.94 5.84 1.84
CA GLU A 38 -7.80 7.10 2.55
C GLU A 38 -6.42 7.29 3.15
N SER A 39 -5.56 6.29 3.05
CA SER A 39 -4.26 6.38 3.66
C SER A 39 -3.30 7.18 2.79
N LYS A 40 -2.28 7.72 3.43
CA LYS A 40 -1.25 8.41 2.69
C LYS A 40 -0.45 7.44 1.85
N LEU A 41 -0.37 6.19 2.30
CA LEU A 41 0.35 5.17 1.55
C LEU A 41 -0.26 4.98 0.18
N TYR A 42 -1.59 4.92 0.10
CA TYR A 42 -2.23 4.71 -1.20
C TYR A 42 -1.96 5.90 -2.11
N GLY A 43 -1.99 7.11 -1.57
CA GLY A 43 -1.68 8.28 -2.36
C GLY A 43 -0.27 8.21 -2.94
N GLN A 44 0.67 7.71 -2.16
CA GLN A 44 2.03 7.58 -2.65
C GLN A 44 2.17 6.42 -3.63
N LEU A 45 1.41 5.35 -3.41
CA LEU A 45 1.46 4.22 -4.32
C LEU A 45 1.02 4.61 -5.73
N GLU A 46 0.08 5.55 -5.83
CA GLU A 46 -0.39 5.96 -7.12
C GLU A 46 0.62 6.80 -7.88
N ARG A 47 1.62 7.32 -7.19
CA ARG A 47 2.60 8.17 -7.84
C ARG A 47 3.76 7.34 -8.30
N GLU A 48 4.01 7.41 -9.60
CA GLU A 48 5.06 6.60 -10.17
C GLU A 48 6.43 6.97 -9.63
N GLU A 49 6.64 8.22 -9.32
CA GLU A 49 7.96 8.65 -8.89
C GLU A 49 8.35 8.13 -7.52
N THR A 50 7.41 7.70 -6.69
CA THR A 50 7.77 7.15 -5.39
C THR A 50 8.30 5.74 -5.51
N LYS A 51 7.92 5.05 -6.58
CA LYS A 51 8.33 3.67 -6.83
C LYS A 51 7.96 2.72 -5.71
N LEU A 52 6.99 3.08 -4.90
CA LEU A 52 6.56 2.19 -3.83
C LEU A 52 5.90 0.94 -4.36
N TRP A 53 5.36 1.03 -5.58
CA TRP A 53 4.62 -0.08 -6.15
C TRP A 53 5.48 -1.32 -6.38
N HIS A 54 6.80 -1.21 -6.35
CA HIS A 54 7.59 -2.41 -6.55
C HIS A 54 8.10 -3.00 -5.24
N LEU A 55 7.67 -2.44 -4.11
CA LEU A 55 7.99 -3.05 -2.84
C LEU A 55 7.09 -4.26 -2.63
N SER A 56 7.54 -5.17 -1.81
CA SER A 56 6.73 -6.36 -1.55
C SER A 56 5.50 -5.98 -0.74
N VAL A 57 4.47 -6.81 -0.83
CA VAL A 57 3.24 -6.56 -0.09
C VAL A 57 3.50 -6.51 1.42
N PRO A 58 4.29 -7.42 2.00
CA PRO A 58 4.58 -7.29 3.43
C PRO A 58 5.21 -5.95 3.80
N THR A 59 6.11 -5.44 2.95
CA THR A 59 6.73 -4.17 3.22
C THR A 59 5.70 -3.05 3.15
N LEU A 60 4.84 -3.08 2.15
CA LEU A 60 3.80 -2.06 2.03
C LEU A 60 2.86 -2.12 3.21
N PHE A 61 2.55 -3.33 3.68
CA PHE A 61 1.68 -3.47 4.82
C PHE A 61 2.33 -2.85 6.07
N GLU A 62 3.63 -3.03 6.22
CA GLU A 62 4.32 -2.45 7.35
C GLU A 62 4.32 -0.93 7.29
N LEU A 63 4.44 -0.37 6.10
CA LEU A 63 4.35 1.08 5.94
C LEU A 63 2.97 1.57 6.34
N TRP A 64 1.92 0.82 5.97
CA TRP A 64 0.58 1.19 6.36
C TRP A 64 0.40 1.12 7.87
N MET A 65 0.94 0.08 8.48
CA MET A 65 0.84 -0.06 9.94
C MET A 65 1.56 1.08 10.63
N GLU A 66 2.70 1.48 10.09
CA GLU A 66 3.44 2.58 10.68
C GLU A 66 2.64 3.86 10.58
N GLU A 67 1.97 4.07 9.46
CA GLU A 67 1.16 5.25 9.30
C GLU A 67 0.02 5.25 10.31
N MET A 68 -0.61 4.09 10.52
CA MET A 68 -1.70 4.01 11.47
C MET A 68 -1.21 4.29 12.88
N ARG A 69 0.01 3.88 13.19
CA ARG A 69 0.53 4.04 14.53
C ARG A 69 1.02 5.45 14.82
N THR A 70 1.68 6.06 13.86
CA THR A 70 2.31 7.36 14.08
C THR A 70 1.64 8.51 13.35
N GLY A 71 0.79 8.21 12.39
CA GLY A 71 0.17 9.25 11.58
C GLY A 71 1.01 9.67 10.41
N ASN A 72 2.20 9.10 10.26
CA ASN A 72 3.08 9.43 9.16
C ASN A 72 3.68 8.19 8.59
N ILE A 73 4.12 8.28 7.34
CA ILE A 73 4.78 7.17 6.69
C ILE A 73 6.28 7.41 6.72
N ILE A 74 7.01 6.38 7.12
CA ILE A 74 8.46 6.43 7.10
C ILE A 74 8.90 5.56 5.94
N TYR A 75 9.41 6.19 4.89
CA TYR A 75 9.78 5.46 3.69
C TYR A 75 11.12 4.76 3.86
N PRO A 76 11.30 3.63 3.18
CA PRO A 76 12.61 2.98 3.20
C PRO A 76 13.66 3.93 2.62
N GLU A 77 14.85 3.78 3.18
CA GLU A 77 15.87 4.61 2.69
C GLU A 77 16.18 4.23 1.29
N GLU A 78 16.37 5.19 0.43
CA GLU A 78 16.63 4.86 -0.87
C GLU A 78 18.03 4.80 -1.00
N ALA A 79 18.50 3.85 -1.41
CA ALA A 79 19.94 3.70 -1.50
C ALA A 79 20.50 4.53 -2.61
#